data_a1bf033a8dc642552474f0b876e06af8
#
_entry.id   a1bf033a8dc642552474f0b876e06af8
#
_cell.length_a   1.000
_cell.length_b   1.000
_cell.length_c   1.000
_cell.angle_alpha   90.00
_cell.angle_beta   90.00
_cell.angle_gamma   90.00
#
_symmetry.space_group_name_H-M   'P 1'
#
loop_
_entity.id
_entity.type
_entity.pdbx_description
1 polymer ?
#
loop_
_entity_poly.entity_id
_entity_poly.type
_entity_poly.pdbx_seq_one_letter_code
_entity_poly.pdbx_strand_id
1 'polypeptide(L)'
;MSSSFDFIVPVEVPTEAPAEVPAQTPAEAPAQETRRPRGRGRDQRRPRRGGDEAKEWVPVTKIGRLVKAGKITSIEEIYLFSLPIKEPEIVDKLLPDLKEEVMQVFPVQKQTTAGQRTRFKAFVAVGDCNGHVGLGSKCAKEVAGAIKGAILVAKMSIIPVRRGYWGDNVGSVHTVPVKV
;
A
#
# COMPACT_ATOMS: atom_id res chain seq x y z
N MET A 1 58.07 11.01 -4.74
CA MET A 1 57.54 9.73 -4.28
C MET A 1 56.14 9.58 -4.87
N SER A 2 56.07 8.80 -5.92
CA SER A 2 54.86 8.60 -6.75
C SER A 2 54.00 7.52 -6.10
N SER A 3 52.75 7.77 -5.82
CA SER A 3 51.79 6.72 -5.47
C SER A 3 50.78 6.59 -6.60
N SER A 4 50.85 5.45 -7.27
CA SER A 4 50.00 5.02 -8.38
C SER A 4 48.58 4.77 -7.86
N PHE A 5 47.62 5.39 -8.51
CA PHE A 5 46.19 5.05 -8.39
C PHE A 5 45.90 3.86 -9.31
N ASP A 6 45.56 2.73 -8.72
CA ASP A 6 45.08 1.56 -9.46
C ASP A 6 43.62 1.82 -9.92
N PHE A 7 43.52 1.75 -11.26
CA PHE A 7 42.26 1.91 -11.99
C PHE A 7 41.52 0.56 -11.97
N ILE A 8 40.43 0.49 -11.22
CA ILE A 8 39.56 -0.70 -11.19
C ILE A 8 38.72 -0.71 -12.47
N VAL A 9 38.98 -1.71 -13.33
CA VAL A 9 38.23 -2.00 -14.55
C VAL A 9 36.89 -2.66 -14.17
N PRO A 10 35.75 -2.21 -14.71
CA PRO A 10 34.47 -2.91 -14.47
C PRO A 10 34.41 -4.22 -15.26
N VAL A 11 34.09 -5.31 -14.59
CA VAL A 11 33.83 -6.63 -15.16
C VAL A 11 32.48 -6.60 -15.87
N GLU A 12 32.52 -6.74 -17.19
CA GLU A 12 31.31 -6.98 -18.00
C GLU A 12 30.79 -8.39 -17.76
N VAL A 13 29.52 -8.49 -17.35
CA VAL A 13 28.78 -9.74 -17.23
C VAL A 13 28.15 -10.07 -18.58
N PRO A 14 28.42 -11.22 -19.20
CA PRO A 14 27.77 -11.60 -20.44
C PRO A 14 26.29 -11.94 -20.23
N THR A 15 25.43 -11.24 -20.95
CA THR A 15 23.99 -11.51 -21.05
C THR A 15 23.79 -12.70 -21.98
N GLU A 16 23.51 -13.87 -21.41
CA GLU A 16 23.01 -15.01 -22.19
C GLU A 16 21.54 -14.81 -22.52
N ALA A 17 21.20 -14.86 -23.80
CA ALA A 17 19.84 -14.85 -24.30
C ALA A 17 19.17 -16.22 -24.07
N PRO A 18 17.87 -16.26 -23.69
CA PRO A 18 17.16 -17.52 -23.55
C PRO A 18 16.80 -18.12 -24.92
N ALA A 19 17.11 -19.41 -25.08
CA ALA A 19 16.84 -20.22 -26.24
C ALA A 19 15.32 -20.34 -26.52
N GLU A 20 15.00 -20.23 -27.82
CA GLU A 20 13.67 -20.45 -28.38
C GLU A 20 13.23 -21.91 -28.22
N VAL A 21 12.00 -22.12 -27.73
CA VAL A 21 11.31 -23.38 -27.68
C VAL A 21 10.41 -23.50 -28.92
N PRO A 22 10.50 -24.56 -29.75
CA PRO A 22 9.67 -24.69 -30.94
C PRO A 22 8.21 -25.06 -30.59
N ALA A 23 7.30 -24.35 -31.26
CA ALA A 23 5.87 -24.59 -31.24
C ALA A 23 5.50 -25.96 -31.84
N GLN A 24 4.80 -26.78 -31.08
CA GLN A 24 4.12 -27.97 -31.62
C GLN A 24 2.65 -27.66 -31.85
N THR A 25 2.23 -27.85 -33.09
CA THR A 25 0.86 -27.78 -33.61
C THR A 25 -0.02 -28.92 -33.06
N PRO A 26 -1.32 -28.67 -32.85
CA PRO A 26 -2.24 -29.68 -32.37
C PRO A 26 -2.86 -30.50 -33.51
N ALA A 27 -2.91 -31.81 -33.32
CA ALA A 27 -3.62 -32.74 -34.20
C ALA A 27 -5.10 -32.88 -33.75
N GLU A 28 -5.92 -33.04 -34.76
CA GLU A 28 -7.36 -33.25 -34.88
C GLU A 28 -8.07 -34.10 -33.84
N ALA A 29 -9.35 -33.72 -33.69
CA ALA A 29 -10.40 -34.40 -32.97
C ALA A 29 -10.93 -35.67 -33.71
N PRO A 30 -11.66 -36.54 -33.05
CA PRO A 30 -12.95 -36.92 -33.59
C PRO A 30 -14.16 -36.84 -32.63
N ALA A 31 -15.27 -36.77 -33.28
CA ALA A 31 -16.61 -36.35 -32.90
C ALA A 31 -17.39 -37.28 -31.94
N GLN A 32 -18.33 -36.61 -31.31
CA GLN A 32 -19.71 -37.03 -30.97
C GLN A 32 -19.94 -38.13 -29.90
N GLU A 33 -20.56 -37.69 -28.79
CA GLU A 33 -21.79 -38.31 -28.36
C GLU A 33 -22.67 -37.36 -27.54
N THR A 34 -23.90 -37.23 -28.02
CA THR A 34 -25.01 -36.45 -27.49
C THR A 34 -25.56 -37.05 -26.20
N ARG A 35 -25.58 -36.32 -25.08
CA ARG A 35 -26.55 -36.60 -23.99
C ARG A 35 -27.18 -35.30 -23.47
N ARG A 36 -28.50 -35.32 -23.46
CA ARG A 36 -29.45 -34.24 -23.18
C ARG A 36 -29.35 -33.64 -21.79
N PRO A 37 -29.76 -32.39 -21.61
CA PRO A 37 -29.65 -31.65 -20.38
C PRO A 37 -30.77 -31.97 -19.40
N ARG A 38 -30.44 -32.24 -18.15
CA ARG A 38 -31.36 -32.12 -17.02
C ARG A 38 -31.08 -30.82 -16.27
N GLY A 39 -32.02 -30.04 -16.30
CA GLY A 39 -32.47 -28.82 -15.87
C GLY A 39 -32.17 -28.30 -14.47
N ARG A 40 -32.26 -26.95 -14.40
CA ARG A 40 -32.61 -26.10 -13.27
C ARG A 40 -31.54 -25.95 -12.18
N GLY A 41 -30.64 -25.01 -12.41
CA GLY A 41 -30.06 -24.17 -11.40
C GLY A 41 -30.09 -22.74 -11.93
N ARG A 42 -31.07 -21.96 -11.49
CA ARG A 42 -31.25 -20.56 -11.84
C ARG A 42 -30.21 -19.75 -11.06
N ASP A 43 -28.98 -19.81 -11.56
CA ASP A 43 -27.88 -19.00 -11.08
C ASP A 43 -28.14 -17.54 -11.49
N GLN A 44 -28.82 -16.83 -10.62
CA GLN A 44 -28.92 -15.37 -10.71
C GLN A 44 -27.52 -14.82 -10.46
N ARG A 45 -26.70 -14.82 -11.52
CA ARG A 45 -25.48 -14.00 -11.56
C ARG A 45 -25.92 -12.55 -11.37
N ARG A 46 -25.84 -12.09 -10.11
CA ARG A 46 -25.91 -10.67 -9.82
C ARG A 46 -24.87 -10.00 -10.70
N PRO A 47 -25.25 -8.98 -11.50
CA PRO A 47 -24.29 -8.24 -12.28
C PRO A 47 -23.23 -7.70 -11.32
N ARG A 48 -21.96 -8.04 -11.55
CA ARG A 48 -20.84 -7.33 -10.94
C ARG A 48 -21.01 -5.89 -11.39
N ARG A 49 -21.52 -5.06 -10.52
CA ARG A 49 -21.46 -3.60 -10.66
C ARG A 49 -19.98 -3.24 -10.67
N GLY A 50 -19.37 -3.27 -11.83
CA GLY A 50 -18.17 -2.60 -12.17
C GLY A 50 -18.54 -1.14 -12.36
N GLY A 51 -18.13 -0.32 -11.46
CA GLY A 51 -18.22 1.12 -11.47
C GLY A 51 -17.62 1.57 -10.14
N ASP A 52 -16.37 1.99 -10.14
CA ASP A 52 -15.84 2.86 -9.11
C ASP A 52 -16.50 4.25 -9.27
N GLU A 53 -17.82 4.28 -9.11
CA GLU A 53 -18.49 5.51 -8.71
C GLU A 53 -17.91 5.81 -7.33
N ALA A 54 -17.12 6.87 -7.25
CA ALA A 54 -16.56 7.36 -6.01
C ALA A 54 -17.71 7.51 -5.01
N LYS A 55 -17.86 6.52 -4.13
CA LYS A 55 -18.91 6.53 -3.12
C LYS A 55 -18.69 7.78 -2.29
N GLU A 56 -19.63 8.71 -2.38
CA GLU A 56 -19.57 9.91 -1.54
C GLU A 56 -19.37 9.51 -0.08
N TRP A 57 -18.31 10.05 0.53
CA TRP A 57 -18.02 9.76 1.92
C TRP A 57 -19.13 10.26 2.86
N VAL A 58 -19.72 9.33 3.60
CA VAL A 58 -20.69 9.60 4.65
C VAL A 58 -20.00 9.40 6.01
N PRO A 59 -19.68 10.48 6.74
CA PRO A 59 -18.94 10.38 7.99
C PRO A 59 -19.79 9.71 9.09
N VAL A 60 -19.21 8.72 9.75
CA VAL A 60 -19.83 8.02 10.88
C VAL A 60 -19.44 8.68 12.20
N THR A 61 -18.18 9.14 12.31
CA THR A 61 -17.64 9.75 13.52
C THR A 61 -18.06 11.22 13.69
N LYS A 62 -17.99 11.71 14.93
CA LYS A 62 -18.24 13.15 15.24
C LYS A 62 -17.23 14.04 14.51
N ILE A 63 -15.93 13.65 14.51
CA ILE A 63 -14.86 14.40 13.85
C ILE A 63 -15.11 14.43 12.34
N GLY A 64 -15.44 13.29 11.72
CA GLY A 64 -15.77 13.23 10.31
C GLY A 64 -16.90 14.17 9.90
N ARG A 65 -17.95 14.29 10.74
CA ARG A 65 -19.05 15.24 10.50
C ARG A 65 -18.59 16.69 10.59
N LEU A 66 -17.73 17.02 11.58
CA LEU A 66 -17.17 18.37 11.72
C LEU A 66 -16.25 18.75 10.54
N VAL A 67 -15.43 17.82 10.08
CA VAL A 67 -14.58 17.99 8.90
C VAL A 67 -15.42 18.10 7.62
N LYS A 68 -16.48 17.30 7.47
CA LYS A 68 -17.41 17.42 6.33
C LYS A 68 -18.13 18.77 6.33
N ALA A 69 -18.52 19.26 7.49
CA ALA A 69 -19.16 20.57 7.67
C ALA A 69 -18.18 21.76 7.58
N GLY A 70 -16.87 21.55 7.40
CA GLY A 70 -15.86 22.60 7.29
C GLY A 70 -15.56 23.34 8.60
N LYS A 71 -15.92 22.78 9.75
CA LYS A 71 -15.65 23.39 11.08
C LYS A 71 -14.23 23.11 11.57
N ILE A 72 -13.61 22.05 11.07
CA ILE A 72 -12.20 21.70 11.28
C ILE A 72 -11.55 21.80 9.91
N THR A 73 -10.57 22.67 9.77
CA THR A 73 -9.90 22.97 8.50
C THR A 73 -8.46 22.49 8.46
N SER A 74 -7.83 22.30 9.61
CA SER A 74 -6.47 21.80 9.72
C SER A 74 -6.37 20.53 10.55
N ILE A 75 -5.36 19.71 10.26
CA ILE A 75 -5.13 18.48 11.01
C ILE A 75 -4.51 18.78 12.39
N GLU A 76 -3.81 19.90 12.52
CA GLU A 76 -3.22 20.37 13.77
C GLU A 76 -4.28 20.62 14.85
N GLU A 77 -5.47 21.08 14.49
CA GLU A 77 -6.59 21.24 15.43
C GLU A 77 -6.96 19.90 16.07
N ILE A 78 -6.94 18.83 15.29
CA ILE A 78 -7.24 17.48 15.78
C ILE A 78 -6.17 17.03 16.77
N TYR A 79 -4.91 17.33 16.51
CA TYR A 79 -3.79 16.98 17.41
C TYR A 79 -3.78 17.83 18.68
N LEU A 80 -4.10 19.11 18.57
CA LEU A 80 -4.17 20.02 19.73
C LEU A 80 -5.17 19.52 20.78
N PHE A 81 -6.29 18.98 20.33
CA PHE A 81 -7.31 18.40 21.20
C PHE A 81 -7.10 16.89 21.46
N SER A 82 -6.02 16.30 20.98
CA SER A 82 -5.71 14.86 21.14
C SER A 82 -6.85 13.95 20.70
N LEU A 83 -7.55 14.29 19.63
CA LEU A 83 -8.68 13.53 19.14
C LEU A 83 -8.23 12.34 18.27
N PRO A 84 -8.75 11.13 18.51
CA PRO A 84 -8.35 9.97 17.70
C PRO A 84 -9.01 9.98 16.32
N ILE A 85 -8.20 9.86 15.25
CA ILE A 85 -8.69 9.72 13.89
C ILE A 85 -9.06 8.25 13.65
N LYS A 86 -10.33 7.98 13.29
CA LYS A 86 -10.86 6.63 13.07
C LYS A 86 -11.30 6.39 11.62
N GLU A 87 -11.38 7.43 10.82
CA GLU A 87 -11.76 7.37 9.41
C GLU A 87 -10.61 7.92 8.56
N PRO A 88 -10.09 7.15 7.58
CA PRO A 88 -8.97 7.59 6.72
C PRO A 88 -9.36 8.75 5.80
N GLU A 89 -10.63 8.86 5.43
CA GLU A 89 -11.15 9.91 4.55
C GLU A 89 -11.07 11.31 5.18
N ILE A 90 -10.99 11.40 6.51
CA ILE A 90 -10.73 12.65 7.22
C ILE A 90 -9.38 13.22 6.80
N VAL A 91 -8.38 12.34 6.74
CA VAL A 91 -7.01 12.71 6.39
C VAL A 91 -6.90 13.04 4.90
N ASP A 92 -7.56 12.27 4.04
CA ASP A 92 -7.60 12.54 2.60
C ASP A 92 -8.22 13.92 2.27
N LYS A 93 -9.16 14.38 3.10
CA LYS A 93 -9.77 15.70 2.95
C LYS A 93 -8.90 16.84 3.49
N LEU A 94 -8.20 16.62 4.60
CA LEU A 94 -7.36 17.64 5.24
C LEU A 94 -5.96 17.73 4.61
N LEU A 95 -5.43 16.60 4.10
CA LEU A 95 -4.11 16.51 3.47
C LEU A 95 -4.26 15.87 2.07
N PRO A 96 -4.56 16.66 1.04
CA PRO A 96 -4.73 16.13 -0.32
C PRO A 96 -3.41 15.67 -0.95
N ASP A 97 -2.27 16.20 -0.51
CA ASP A 97 -0.94 15.96 -1.11
C ASP A 97 -0.21 14.74 -0.51
N LEU A 98 -0.95 13.80 0.10
CA LEU A 98 -0.36 12.61 0.70
C LEU A 98 0.28 11.69 -0.35
N LYS A 99 1.54 11.33 -0.09
CA LYS A 99 2.27 10.29 -0.82
C LYS A 99 2.26 9.00 -0.03
N GLU A 100 2.05 7.90 -0.73
CA GLU A 100 1.99 6.57 -0.17
C GLU A 100 3.15 5.73 -0.72
N GLU A 101 3.95 5.14 0.16
CA GLU A 101 5.09 4.32 -0.24
C GLU A 101 5.08 2.98 0.49
N VAL A 102 5.22 1.90 -0.28
CA VAL A 102 5.29 0.55 0.28
C VAL A 102 6.74 0.26 0.66
N MET A 103 7.01 0.18 1.96
CA MET A 103 8.35 -0.06 2.46
C MET A 103 8.79 -1.52 2.28
N GLN A 104 7.91 -2.46 2.68
CA GLN A 104 8.24 -3.88 2.62
C GLN A 104 6.98 -4.75 2.65
N VAL A 105 7.05 -5.87 1.93
CA VAL A 105 6.04 -6.94 1.98
C VAL A 105 6.74 -8.27 2.23
N PHE A 106 6.29 -9.03 3.21
CA PHE A 106 6.85 -10.35 3.48
C PHE A 106 5.76 -11.37 3.85
N PRO A 107 6.00 -12.64 3.56
CA PRO A 107 5.09 -13.72 3.93
C PRO A 107 5.17 -13.99 5.45
N VAL A 108 4.01 -14.21 6.07
CA VAL A 108 3.87 -14.62 7.47
C VAL A 108 3.13 -15.94 7.50
N GLN A 109 3.73 -16.95 8.12
CA GLN A 109 3.18 -18.30 8.15
C GLN A 109 2.70 -18.67 9.54
N LYS A 110 1.55 -19.36 9.59
CA LYS A 110 1.04 -20.01 10.78
C LYS A 110 0.96 -21.51 10.54
N GLN A 111 1.63 -22.28 11.41
CA GLN A 111 1.53 -23.73 11.39
C GLN A 111 0.16 -24.19 11.88
N THR A 112 -0.48 -25.08 11.13
CA THR A 112 -1.72 -25.76 11.49
C THR A 112 -1.52 -27.27 11.32
N THR A 113 -2.42 -28.09 11.86
CA THR A 113 -2.37 -29.56 11.72
C THR A 113 -2.40 -30.01 10.25
N ALA A 114 -3.05 -29.24 9.36
CA ALA A 114 -3.16 -29.50 7.92
C ALA A 114 -2.05 -28.85 7.08
N GLY A 115 -0.99 -28.28 7.69
CA GLY A 115 0.11 -27.62 7.02
C GLY A 115 0.24 -26.15 7.36
N GLN A 116 1.06 -25.43 6.59
CA GLN A 116 1.35 -24.00 6.81
C GLN A 116 0.34 -23.11 6.08
N ARG A 117 -0.25 -22.18 6.81
CA ARG A 117 -1.12 -21.16 6.23
C ARG A 117 -0.35 -19.85 6.08
N THR A 118 -0.06 -19.47 4.83
CA THR A 118 0.67 -18.24 4.50
C THR A 118 -0.28 -17.06 4.35
N ARG A 119 0.14 -15.90 4.87
CA ARG A 119 -0.44 -14.58 4.64
C ARG A 119 0.68 -13.60 4.31
N PHE A 120 0.32 -12.46 3.73
CA PHE A 120 1.28 -11.41 3.41
C PHE A 120 1.08 -10.24 4.37
N LYS A 121 2.17 -9.78 4.97
CA LYS A 121 2.20 -8.57 5.80
C LYS A 121 2.88 -7.46 5.01
N ALA A 122 2.19 -6.34 4.83
CA ALA A 122 2.72 -5.15 4.20
C ALA A 122 2.97 -4.07 5.26
N PHE A 123 4.08 -3.33 5.09
CA PHE A 123 4.38 -2.09 5.80
C PHE A 123 4.32 -0.96 4.79
N VAL A 124 3.59 0.08 5.13
CA VAL A 124 3.41 1.27 4.29
C VAL A 124 3.69 2.50 5.12
N ALA A 125 4.43 3.43 4.52
CA ALA A 125 4.59 4.79 5.01
C ALA A 125 3.71 5.74 4.19
N VAL A 126 3.09 6.71 4.85
CA VAL A 126 2.30 7.76 4.25
C VAL A 126 2.76 9.10 4.78
N GLY A 127 2.91 10.11 3.94
CA GLY A 127 3.32 11.45 4.38
C GLY A 127 3.10 12.52 3.31
N ASP A 128 3.06 13.76 3.74
CA ASP A 128 2.91 14.94 2.89
C ASP A 128 4.24 15.64 2.55
N CYS A 129 5.37 15.13 3.04
CA CYS A 129 6.67 15.77 2.96
C CYS A 129 6.74 17.15 3.66
N ASN A 130 5.71 17.55 4.37
CA ASN A 130 5.58 18.85 5.03
C ASN A 130 5.38 18.77 6.55
N GLY A 131 5.82 17.72 7.17
CA GLY A 131 5.80 17.55 8.64
C GLY A 131 4.76 16.58 9.16
N HIS A 132 4.15 15.76 8.32
CA HIS A 132 3.25 14.72 8.75
C HIS A 132 3.73 13.36 8.22
N VAL A 133 3.73 12.33 9.07
CA VAL A 133 4.11 10.98 8.70
C VAL A 133 3.22 9.97 9.42
N GLY A 134 2.78 8.95 8.69
CA GLY A 134 2.02 7.83 9.22
C GLY A 134 2.64 6.51 8.82
N LEU A 135 2.66 5.54 9.73
CA LEU A 135 3.10 4.17 9.46
C LEU A 135 1.96 3.21 9.72
N GLY A 136 1.77 2.29 8.76
CA GLY A 136 0.74 1.28 8.87
C GLY A 136 1.24 -0.11 8.51
N SER A 137 0.74 -1.13 9.20
CA SER A 137 0.98 -2.51 8.82
C SER A 137 -0.30 -3.32 8.86
N LYS A 138 -0.50 -4.19 7.87
CA LYS A 138 -1.63 -5.11 7.83
C LYS A 138 -1.27 -6.44 7.19
N CYS A 139 -1.92 -7.50 7.68
CA CYS A 139 -1.81 -8.84 7.11
C CYS A 139 -3.09 -9.19 6.34
N ALA A 140 -2.93 -9.73 5.11
CA ALA A 140 -4.04 -10.24 4.32
C ALA A 140 -3.66 -11.53 3.60
N LYS A 141 -4.62 -12.19 2.96
CA LYS A 141 -4.38 -13.38 2.14
C LYS A 141 -3.64 -13.04 0.85
N GLU A 142 -3.91 -11.86 0.31
CA GLU A 142 -3.34 -11.32 -0.93
C GLU A 142 -2.50 -10.08 -0.64
N VAL A 143 -1.43 -9.89 -1.42
CA VAL A 143 -0.51 -8.73 -1.29
C VAL A 143 -1.25 -7.42 -1.50
N ALA A 144 -2.08 -7.31 -2.55
CA ALA A 144 -2.85 -6.11 -2.84
C ALA A 144 -3.80 -5.72 -1.70
N GLY A 145 -4.47 -6.70 -1.09
CA GLY A 145 -5.32 -6.50 0.08
C GLY A 145 -4.54 -6.08 1.34
N ALA A 146 -3.30 -6.59 1.51
CA ALA A 146 -2.43 -6.19 2.59
C ALA A 146 -1.99 -4.73 2.44
N ILE A 147 -1.55 -4.32 1.24
CA ILE A 147 -1.12 -2.95 0.93
C ILE A 147 -2.27 -1.97 1.13
N LYS A 148 -3.42 -2.18 0.46
CA LYS A 148 -4.61 -1.31 0.62
C LYS A 148 -5.01 -1.15 2.09
N GLY A 149 -5.01 -2.25 2.83
CA GLY A 149 -5.35 -2.20 4.24
C GLY A 149 -4.28 -1.52 5.11
N ALA A 150 -3.00 -1.64 4.77
CA ALA A 150 -1.91 -0.95 5.47
C ALA A 150 -1.96 0.57 5.25
N ILE A 151 -2.29 1.03 4.04
CA ILE A 151 -2.50 2.45 3.71
C ILE A 151 -3.59 3.05 4.62
N LEU A 152 -4.74 2.39 4.76
CA LEU A 152 -5.82 2.87 5.63
C LEU A 152 -5.37 3.00 7.09
N VAL A 153 -4.59 2.03 7.58
CA VAL A 153 -4.02 2.07 8.93
C VAL A 153 -3.00 3.19 9.07
N ALA A 154 -2.13 3.38 8.06
CA ALA A 154 -1.13 4.45 8.04
C ALA A 154 -1.78 5.83 8.09
N LYS A 155 -2.85 6.07 7.31
CA LYS A 155 -3.63 7.32 7.34
C LYS A 155 -4.22 7.61 8.71
N MET A 156 -4.73 6.60 9.41
CA MET A 156 -5.27 6.79 10.77
C MET A 156 -4.20 7.01 11.85
N SER A 157 -2.93 6.66 11.57
CA SER A 157 -1.80 6.78 12.49
C SER A 157 -0.86 7.93 12.17
N ILE A 158 -1.32 8.92 11.38
CA ILE A 158 -0.51 10.09 11.05
C ILE A 158 -0.24 10.92 12.32
N ILE A 159 1.01 11.32 12.47
CA ILE A 159 1.52 12.17 13.55
C ILE A 159 2.28 13.37 12.99
N PRO A 160 2.24 14.52 13.66
CA PRO A 160 3.07 15.66 13.29
C PRO A 160 4.53 15.40 13.64
N VAL A 161 5.44 15.84 12.76
CA VAL A 161 6.88 15.68 12.91
C VAL A 161 7.54 17.05 12.98
N ARG A 162 8.21 17.34 14.09
CA ARG A 162 9.02 18.54 14.24
C ARG A 162 10.36 18.37 13.53
N ARG A 163 10.64 19.23 12.55
CA ARG A 163 11.95 19.30 11.90
C ARG A 163 12.87 20.31 12.61
N GLY A 164 14.14 20.03 12.57
CA GLY A 164 15.18 20.87 13.19
C GLY A 164 16.51 20.75 12.46
N TYR A 165 17.61 20.83 13.22
CA TYR A 165 18.97 20.81 12.69
C TYR A 165 19.79 19.73 13.41
N TRP A 166 20.78 19.23 12.70
CA TRP A 166 21.85 18.40 13.27
C TRP A 166 23.08 19.26 13.49
N GLY A 167 23.28 19.78 14.72
CA GLY A 167 24.36 20.68 15.04
C GLY A 167 23.98 22.14 14.81
N ASP A 168 24.68 22.84 13.92
CA ASP A 168 24.50 24.27 13.68
C ASP A 168 23.23 24.60 12.93
N ASN A 169 22.55 25.68 13.30
CA ASN A 169 21.30 26.15 12.71
C ASN A 169 21.57 26.95 11.43
N VAL A 170 21.99 26.26 10.36
CA VAL A 170 22.31 26.89 9.07
C VAL A 170 21.32 26.37 8.00
N GLY A 171 20.69 27.29 7.26
CA GLY A 171 19.79 26.98 6.16
C GLY A 171 18.37 26.62 6.61
N SER A 172 17.65 25.85 5.77
CA SER A 172 16.31 25.36 6.07
C SER A 172 16.37 24.14 7.01
N VAL A 173 15.35 23.95 7.83
CA VAL A 173 15.21 22.77 8.70
C VAL A 173 15.23 21.48 7.90
N HIS A 174 16.14 20.57 8.19
CA HIS A 174 16.42 19.38 7.37
C HIS A 174 16.42 18.05 8.15
N THR A 175 16.41 18.10 9.48
CA THR A 175 16.59 16.91 10.31
C THR A 175 15.40 16.71 11.24
N VAL A 176 15.04 15.47 11.51
CA VAL A 176 14.12 15.11 12.58
C VAL A 176 14.93 14.75 13.82
N PRO A 177 15.00 15.64 14.84
CA PRO A 177 15.74 15.35 16.04
C PRO A 177 14.99 14.32 16.88
N VAL A 178 15.37 13.06 16.78
CA VAL A 178 14.86 11.96 17.59
C VAL A 178 15.96 11.53 18.55
N LYS A 179 15.63 11.47 19.83
CA LYS A 179 16.49 10.84 20.82
C LYS A 179 16.27 9.34 20.77
N VAL A 180 17.27 8.60 20.38
CA VAL A 180 17.30 7.14 20.40
C VAL A 180 17.72 6.64 21.79
#